data_4432f6fb926113abddfee42229c142ab
#
_entry.id   4432f6fb926113abddfee42229c142ab
#
_cell.length_a   1.000
_cell.length_b   1.000
_cell.length_c   1.000
_cell.angle_alpha   90.00
_cell.angle_beta   90.00
_cell.angle_gamma   90.00
#
_symmetry.space_group_name_H-M   'P 1'
#
loop_
_entity.id
_entity.type
_entity.pdbx_description
1 polymer ?
#
loop_
_entity_poly.entity_id
_entity_poly.type
_entity_poly.pdbx_seq_one_letter_code
_entity_poly.pdbx_strand_id
1 'polypeptide(L)'
;AASDVYKRQNETLDIGGSTNLEIPFTLPQTISRSNYALRITPHGDTDVRPTDNEASFEIGLADIAIENVQESITDTGRQLQITVANKGYEKIDAAKLAIYSDSVQGEVLADINIAALDAGEKSVLSYDIAENSLGSDPLQPNLYHLVVETDADEANYSNNEKDVYVHAKCAISLSSGNGGTVRGTGSYSYGSTVTISAIPNEGYMFEGWYENGRCLDNISDDYTFTAFTNRTIEAKFVPNDLTISNVEVIGDKEPEETLIFSAKAEGGCRPYVWEYTIYKGDTLYYTLSGSTFDYLEWSPTETGNYTIVVCVTDKTGFKATYSKQFSII
;
A
#
# COMPACT_ATOMS: atom_id res chain seq x y z
N ALA A 1 37.67 -34.49 -3.29
CA ALA A 1 37.77 -34.68 -4.77
C ALA A 1 38.21 -36.09 -5.01
N ALA A 2 37.31 -36.98 -5.42
CA ALA A 2 37.68 -38.31 -5.93
C ALA A 2 37.98 -38.14 -7.41
N SER A 3 39.21 -38.32 -7.80
CA SER A 3 39.60 -38.45 -9.21
C SER A 3 39.58 -39.93 -9.57
N ASP A 4 38.51 -40.39 -10.19
CA ASP A 4 38.51 -41.70 -10.79
C ASP A 4 39.26 -41.57 -12.12
N VAL A 5 40.46 -42.15 -12.21
CA VAL A 5 41.25 -42.16 -13.41
C VAL A 5 41.00 -43.51 -14.10
N TYR A 6 40.17 -43.51 -15.12
CA TYR A 6 40.03 -44.66 -15.99
C TYR A 6 41.15 -44.67 -17.05
N LYS A 7 41.94 -45.72 -17.08
CA LYS A 7 42.93 -45.95 -18.13
C LYS A 7 42.42 -47.06 -19.06
N ARG A 8 42.01 -46.74 -20.29
CA ARG A 8 41.93 -47.70 -21.37
C ARG A 8 43.27 -47.71 -22.13
N GLN A 9 43.85 -48.83 -22.27
CA GLN A 9 45.04 -49.05 -23.05
C GLN A 9 44.68 -49.86 -24.31
N ASN A 10 45.25 -49.45 -25.47
CA ASN A 10 45.25 -50.13 -26.77
C ASN A 10 44.11 -49.87 -27.77
N GLU A 11 43.66 -48.67 -27.92
CA GLU A 11 43.01 -48.27 -29.17
C GLU A 11 43.97 -47.43 -30.01
N THR A 12 44.25 -47.85 -31.23
CA THR A 12 45.00 -47.05 -32.19
C THR A 12 44.05 -46.37 -33.16
N LEU A 13 44.18 -45.08 -33.31
CA LEU A 13 43.44 -44.31 -34.30
C LEU A 13 44.33 -44.08 -35.53
N ASP A 14 43.83 -44.44 -36.70
CA ASP A 14 44.47 -44.05 -37.97
C ASP A 14 44.29 -42.54 -38.19
N ILE A 15 45.14 -41.99 -39.10
CA ILE A 15 45.05 -40.56 -39.47
C ILE A 15 43.64 -40.25 -39.99
N GLY A 16 42.92 -39.35 -39.32
CA GLY A 16 41.54 -38.98 -39.63
C GLY A 16 40.47 -39.96 -39.14
N GLY A 17 40.85 -40.97 -38.37
CA GLY A 17 39.93 -41.91 -37.71
C GLY A 17 39.32 -41.31 -36.47
N SER A 18 38.11 -41.75 -36.10
CA SER A 18 37.43 -41.43 -34.87
C SER A 18 36.90 -42.67 -34.19
N THR A 19 36.82 -42.68 -32.87
CA THR A 19 36.20 -43.76 -32.10
C THR A 19 35.33 -43.18 -30.99
N ASN A 20 34.29 -43.91 -30.63
CA ASN A 20 33.45 -43.58 -29.48
C ASN A 20 33.96 -44.36 -28.26
N LEU A 21 34.18 -43.63 -27.16
CA LEU A 21 34.54 -44.20 -25.88
C LEU A 21 33.38 -44.05 -24.90
N GLU A 22 32.91 -45.16 -24.33
CA GLU A 22 31.97 -45.14 -23.22
C GLU A 22 32.75 -45.32 -21.91
N ILE A 23 32.67 -44.31 -21.06
CA ILE A 23 33.36 -44.30 -19.78
C ILE A 23 32.30 -44.30 -18.68
N PRO A 24 31.94 -45.44 -18.08
CA PRO A 24 31.01 -45.45 -16.98
C PRO A 24 31.68 -44.84 -15.73
N PHE A 25 31.01 -43.90 -15.11
CA PHE A 25 31.41 -43.39 -13.81
C PHE A 25 30.19 -43.25 -12.90
N THR A 26 30.41 -43.38 -11.58
CA THR A 26 29.33 -43.26 -10.59
C THR A 26 29.33 -41.85 -10.01
N LEU A 27 28.19 -41.20 -10.07
CA LEU A 27 28.02 -39.92 -9.47
C LEU A 27 28.03 -40.03 -7.93
N PRO A 28 28.70 -39.13 -7.19
CA PRO A 28 28.57 -39.06 -5.75
C PRO A 28 27.11 -38.82 -5.34
N GLN A 29 26.66 -39.44 -4.23
CA GLN A 29 25.27 -39.33 -3.74
C GLN A 29 24.84 -37.92 -3.29
N THR A 30 25.73 -36.95 -3.30
CA THR A 30 25.46 -35.56 -2.90
C THR A 30 26.07 -34.60 -3.94
N ILE A 31 25.41 -34.48 -5.08
CA ILE A 31 25.84 -33.50 -6.09
C ILE A 31 24.80 -32.39 -6.16
N SER A 32 25.18 -31.18 -5.73
CA SER A 32 24.40 -29.98 -6.03
C SER A 32 24.83 -29.33 -7.35
N ARG A 33 26.10 -29.40 -7.70
CA ARG A 33 26.69 -28.93 -8.98
C ARG A 33 28.12 -29.44 -9.07
N SER A 34 28.49 -30.03 -10.20
CA SER A 34 29.87 -30.42 -10.44
C SER A 34 30.28 -30.25 -11.88
N ASN A 35 31.40 -29.61 -12.05
CA ASN A 35 32.09 -29.52 -13.35
C ASN A 35 33.03 -30.69 -13.48
N TYR A 36 32.89 -31.43 -14.56
CA TYR A 36 33.77 -32.55 -14.90
C TYR A 36 34.59 -32.17 -16.14
N ALA A 37 35.85 -32.56 -16.11
CA ALA A 37 36.72 -32.43 -17.26
C ALA A 37 37.15 -33.82 -17.72
N LEU A 38 36.84 -34.14 -18.97
CA LEU A 38 37.38 -35.31 -19.65
C LEU A 38 38.68 -34.89 -20.35
N ARG A 39 39.78 -35.50 -19.94
CA ARG A 39 41.08 -35.31 -20.57
C ARG A 39 41.58 -36.58 -21.23
N ILE A 40 41.82 -36.54 -22.53
CA ILE A 40 42.41 -37.61 -23.31
C ILE A 40 43.88 -37.35 -23.42
N THR A 41 44.70 -38.30 -22.94
CA THR A 41 46.16 -38.20 -23.10
C THR A 41 46.61 -39.28 -24.06
N PRO A 42 46.98 -38.93 -25.31
CA PRO A 42 47.49 -39.89 -26.26
C PRO A 42 48.85 -40.43 -25.82
N HIS A 43 49.09 -41.68 -26.09
CA HIS A 43 50.36 -42.34 -25.77
C HIS A 43 51.30 -42.25 -26.97
N GLY A 44 52.18 -41.25 -27.00
CA GLY A 44 53.16 -41.02 -28.05
C GLY A 44 53.48 -39.52 -28.26
N ASP A 45 54.62 -39.21 -28.83
CA ASP A 45 55.15 -37.84 -28.95
C ASP A 45 54.59 -37.03 -30.13
N THR A 46 53.42 -37.40 -30.69
CA THR A 46 52.91 -36.85 -31.97
C THR A 46 51.63 -36.04 -31.87
N ASP A 47 51.20 -35.66 -30.67
CA ASP A 47 50.06 -34.78 -30.53
C ASP A 47 50.41 -33.33 -30.89
N VAL A 48 49.85 -32.86 -32.01
CA VAL A 48 50.14 -31.54 -32.58
C VAL A 48 49.29 -30.43 -31.91
N ARG A 49 48.24 -30.78 -31.16
CA ARG A 49 47.32 -29.83 -30.47
C ARG A 49 46.90 -30.33 -29.11
N PRO A 50 47.75 -30.28 -28.10
CA PRO A 50 47.41 -30.79 -26.78
C PRO A 50 46.27 -29.98 -26.07
N THR A 51 45.86 -28.86 -26.63
CA THR A 51 44.78 -28.01 -26.10
C THR A 51 43.37 -28.49 -26.50
N ASP A 52 43.22 -29.38 -27.49
CA ASP A 52 41.92 -29.93 -27.88
C ASP A 52 41.65 -31.33 -27.27
N ASN A 53 42.47 -31.75 -26.34
CA ASN A 53 42.37 -33.00 -25.63
C ASN A 53 41.50 -32.95 -24.37
N GLU A 54 40.89 -31.84 -24.08
CA GLU A 54 40.08 -31.63 -22.90
C GLU A 54 38.69 -31.12 -23.27
N ALA A 55 37.68 -31.77 -22.73
CA ALA A 55 36.30 -31.30 -22.77
C ALA A 55 35.73 -31.20 -21.38
N SER A 56 35.11 -30.09 -21.09
CA SER A 56 34.41 -29.86 -19.82
C SER A 56 32.91 -30.01 -20.00
N PHE A 57 32.24 -30.61 -19.04
CA PHE A 57 30.80 -30.74 -19.00
C PHE A 57 30.31 -30.58 -17.55
N GLU A 58 29.13 -30.04 -17.43
CA GLU A 58 28.47 -29.90 -16.15
C GLU A 58 27.44 -31.01 -15.96
N ILE A 59 27.39 -31.58 -14.76
CA ILE A 59 26.38 -32.53 -14.36
C ILE A 59 25.73 -31.97 -13.09
N GLY A 60 24.43 -32.00 -13.02
CA GLY A 60 23.67 -31.62 -11.87
C GLY A 60 22.28 -32.26 -11.94
N LEU A 61 21.58 -32.33 -10.84
CA LEU A 61 20.21 -32.80 -10.78
C LEU A 61 19.24 -31.70 -11.20
N ALA A 62 18.00 -32.05 -11.45
CA ALA A 62 16.91 -31.12 -11.52
C ALA A 62 16.74 -30.41 -10.15
N ASP A 63 16.09 -29.28 -10.11
CA ASP A 63 15.75 -28.56 -8.88
C ASP A 63 14.51 -27.70 -9.14
N ILE A 64 13.33 -28.25 -8.94
CA ILE A 64 12.09 -27.48 -9.09
C ILE A 64 11.86 -26.66 -7.82
N ALA A 65 11.51 -25.38 -7.99
CA ALA A 65 11.34 -24.48 -6.88
C ALA A 65 10.13 -23.56 -7.06
N ILE A 66 9.42 -23.27 -5.99
CA ILE A 66 8.47 -22.15 -5.92
C ILE A 66 9.26 -20.88 -5.67
N GLU A 67 9.59 -20.16 -6.75
CA GLU A 67 10.46 -18.99 -6.69
C GLU A 67 9.74 -17.77 -6.11
N ASN A 68 8.51 -17.53 -6.57
CA ASN A 68 7.73 -16.37 -6.14
C ASN A 68 6.24 -16.68 -6.12
N VAL A 69 5.54 -16.05 -5.18
CA VAL A 69 4.06 -16.03 -5.15
C VAL A 69 3.62 -14.61 -4.88
N GLN A 70 2.74 -14.09 -5.74
CA GLN A 70 2.18 -12.76 -5.63
C GLN A 70 0.66 -12.83 -5.66
N GLU A 71 0.02 -12.11 -4.75
CA GLU A 71 -1.41 -11.85 -4.81
C GLU A 71 -1.68 -10.71 -5.77
N SER A 72 -2.61 -10.90 -6.70
CA SER A 72 -3.11 -9.86 -7.59
C SER A 72 -4.62 -9.73 -7.46
N ILE A 73 -5.12 -8.50 -7.51
CA ILE A 73 -6.55 -8.19 -7.53
C ILE A 73 -6.90 -7.81 -8.97
N THR A 74 -7.84 -8.56 -9.56
CA THR A 74 -8.35 -8.35 -10.91
C THR A 74 -9.79 -7.86 -10.84
N ASP A 75 -10.34 -7.42 -11.97
CA ASP A 75 -11.76 -7.02 -12.09
C ASP A 75 -12.73 -8.17 -11.78
N THR A 76 -12.25 -9.41 -11.94
CA THR A 76 -13.06 -10.64 -11.75
C THR A 76 -12.85 -11.29 -10.38
N GLY A 77 -11.88 -10.85 -9.60
CA GLY A 77 -11.59 -11.42 -8.29
C GLY A 77 -10.14 -11.30 -7.88
N ARG A 78 -9.71 -12.23 -7.05
CA ARG A 78 -8.38 -12.29 -6.46
C ARG A 78 -7.66 -13.54 -6.97
N GLN A 79 -6.38 -13.42 -7.27
CA GLN A 79 -5.60 -14.48 -7.88
C GLN A 79 -4.20 -14.57 -7.23
N LEU A 80 -3.72 -15.78 -7.03
CA LEU A 80 -2.29 -16.03 -6.77
C LEU A 80 -1.58 -16.26 -8.11
N GLN A 81 -0.53 -15.50 -8.37
CA GLN A 81 0.42 -15.74 -9.44
C GLN A 81 1.65 -16.43 -8.86
N ILE A 82 1.89 -17.66 -9.28
CA ILE A 82 2.91 -18.55 -8.73
C ILE A 82 3.97 -18.78 -9.80
N THR A 83 5.19 -18.36 -9.53
CA THR A 83 6.33 -18.61 -10.41
C THR A 83 7.06 -19.85 -9.92
N VAL A 84 7.07 -20.88 -10.74
CA VAL A 84 7.85 -22.11 -10.55
C VAL A 84 9.02 -22.07 -11.49
N ALA A 85 10.20 -22.49 -11.04
CA ALA A 85 11.43 -22.48 -11.82
C ALA A 85 12.18 -23.81 -11.68
N ASN A 86 12.79 -24.29 -12.75
CA ASN A 86 13.83 -25.31 -12.67
C ASN A 86 15.18 -24.61 -12.42
N LYS A 87 15.66 -24.66 -11.18
CA LYS A 87 16.96 -24.10 -10.78
C LYS A 87 18.12 -25.07 -10.95
N GLY A 88 17.80 -26.29 -11.34
CA GLY A 88 18.77 -27.35 -11.58
C GLY A 88 19.39 -27.29 -12.99
N TYR A 89 20.06 -28.38 -13.31
CA TYR A 89 20.82 -28.52 -14.56
C TYR A 89 20.22 -29.55 -15.49
N GLU A 90 19.34 -30.42 -14.99
CA GLU A 90 18.60 -31.39 -15.78
C GLU A 90 17.21 -30.86 -16.11
N LYS A 91 16.72 -31.26 -17.26
CA LYS A 91 15.36 -30.98 -17.69
C LYS A 91 14.36 -31.72 -16.81
N ILE A 92 13.28 -31.05 -16.47
CA ILE A 92 12.10 -31.62 -15.84
C ILE A 92 11.06 -31.85 -16.93
N ASP A 93 10.71 -33.10 -17.19
CA ASP A 93 9.77 -33.44 -18.26
C ASP A 93 8.30 -33.14 -17.88
N ALA A 94 7.96 -33.28 -16.61
CA ALA A 94 6.67 -32.93 -16.07
C ALA A 94 6.76 -32.62 -14.58
N ALA A 95 5.92 -31.70 -14.11
CA ALA A 95 5.74 -31.41 -12.71
C ALA A 95 4.28 -31.06 -12.41
N LYS A 96 3.93 -31.02 -11.14
CA LYS A 96 2.60 -30.66 -10.66
C LYS A 96 2.71 -29.71 -9.48
N LEU A 97 1.92 -28.66 -9.49
CA LEU A 97 1.69 -27.81 -8.35
C LEU A 97 0.37 -28.20 -7.68
N ALA A 98 0.45 -28.66 -6.44
CA ALA A 98 -0.70 -28.88 -5.58
C ALA A 98 -0.88 -27.69 -4.62
N ILE A 99 -2.11 -27.26 -4.43
CA ILE A 99 -2.49 -26.20 -3.50
C ILE A 99 -3.44 -26.78 -2.47
N TYR A 100 -3.08 -26.69 -1.21
CA TYR A 100 -3.85 -27.20 -0.08
C TYR A 100 -4.39 -26.07 0.78
N SER A 101 -5.53 -26.30 1.46
CA SER A 101 -5.94 -25.50 2.60
C SER A 101 -5.13 -25.89 3.83
N ASP A 102 -4.57 -24.90 4.54
CA ASP A 102 -3.84 -25.02 5.80
C ASP A 102 -2.52 -25.81 5.77
N SER A 103 -2.48 -27.00 5.17
CA SER A 103 -1.29 -27.87 5.13
C SER A 103 -1.44 -28.97 4.09
N VAL A 104 -0.38 -29.74 3.85
CA VAL A 104 -0.41 -30.95 2.97
C VAL A 104 -1.44 -32.01 3.42
N GLN A 105 -1.97 -31.91 4.63
CA GLN A 105 -3.04 -32.77 5.16
C GLN A 105 -4.41 -32.11 5.04
N GLY A 106 -4.45 -30.86 4.58
CA GLY A 106 -5.67 -30.12 4.31
C GLY A 106 -6.39 -30.60 3.04
N GLU A 107 -7.47 -29.91 2.71
CA GLU A 107 -8.19 -30.16 1.47
C GLU A 107 -7.35 -29.71 0.26
N VAL A 108 -7.29 -30.56 -0.76
CA VAL A 108 -6.68 -30.19 -2.06
C VAL A 108 -7.62 -29.23 -2.77
N LEU A 109 -7.20 -27.99 -2.91
CA LEU A 109 -7.94 -26.93 -3.56
C LEU A 109 -7.71 -26.90 -5.07
N ALA A 110 -6.49 -27.23 -5.51
CA ALA A 110 -6.15 -27.31 -6.92
C ALA A 110 -4.94 -28.22 -7.15
N ASP A 111 -4.94 -28.88 -8.32
CA ASP A 111 -3.80 -29.57 -8.91
C ASP A 111 -3.55 -28.95 -10.30
N ILE A 112 -2.39 -28.34 -10.50
CA ILE A 112 -2.04 -27.63 -11.74
C ILE A 112 -0.83 -28.33 -12.36
N ASN A 113 -1.01 -28.88 -13.57
CA ASN A 113 0.09 -29.49 -14.31
C ASN A 113 1.05 -28.44 -14.85
N ILE A 114 2.32 -28.71 -14.73
CA ILE A 114 3.42 -27.88 -15.21
C ILE A 114 4.03 -28.64 -16.42
N ALA A 115 4.12 -27.94 -17.54
CA ALA A 115 4.81 -28.47 -18.72
C ALA A 115 6.31 -28.65 -18.43
N ALA A 116 7.00 -29.35 -19.32
CA ALA A 116 8.44 -29.55 -19.22
C ALA A 116 9.18 -28.21 -19.03
N LEU A 117 10.17 -28.21 -18.15
CA LEU A 117 11.03 -27.07 -17.87
C LEU A 117 12.50 -27.42 -18.14
N ASP A 118 13.11 -26.75 -19.08
CA ASP A 118 14.55 -26.85 -19.29
C ASP A 118 15.31 -26.19 -18.11
N ALA A 119 16.61 -26.48 -18.00
CA ALA A 119 17.47 -25.88 -16.98
C ALA A 119 17.38 -24.34 -16.99
N GLY A 120 17.03 -23.74 -15.87
CA GLY A 120 16.83 -22.30 -15.70
C GLY A 120 15.50 -21.75 -16.21
N GLU A 121 14.64 -22.57 -16.80
CA GLU A 121 13.33 -22.15 -17.29
C GLU A 121 12.33 -21.94 -16.15
N LYS A 122 11.35 -21.06 -16.40
CA LYS A 122 10.29 -20.71 -15.45
C LYS A 122 8.91 -20.85 -16.07
N SER A 123 7.95 -21.21 -15.24
CA SER A 123 6.52 -21.20 -15.56
C SER A 123 5.77 -20.32 -14.58
N VAL A 124 4.83 -19.53 -15.07
CA VAL A 124 3.93 -18.72 -14.24
C VAL A 124 2.55 -19.34 -14.26
N LEU A 125 2.08 -19.76 -13.10
CA LEU A 125 0.80 -20.39 -12.89
C LEU A 125 -0.14 -19.42 -12.19
N SER A 126 -1.44 -19.61 -12.38
CA SER A 126 -2.47 -18.78 -11.75
C SER A 126 -3.48 -19.64 -11.00
N TYR A 127 -3.85 -19.21 -9.80
CA TYR A 127 -4.91 -19.81 -9.00
C TYR A 127 -5.89 -18.75 -8.56
N ASP A 128 -7.16 -18.88 -8.96
CA ASP A 128 -8.21 -17.94 -8.60
C ASP A 128 -8.75 -18.25 -7.20
N ILE A 129 -8.74 -17.25 -6.32
CA ILE A 129 -9.28 -17.34 -4.97
C ILE A 129 -10.72 -16.83 -5.00
N ALA A 130 -11.64 -17.69 -4.63
CA ALA A 130 -13.04 -17.29 -4.45
C ALA A 130 -13.18 -16.41 -3.20
N GLU A 131 -13.66 -15.17 -3.36
CA GLU A 131 -13.82 -14.23 -2.23
C GLU A 131 -14.68 -14.79 -1.08
N ASN A 132 -15.65 -15.65 -1.41
CA ASN A 132 -16.52 -16.31 -0.43
C ASN A 132 -15.84 -17.48 0.31
N SER A 133 -14.67 -17.94 -0.13
CA SER A 133 -13.87 -18.94 0.58
C SER A 133 -12.99 -18.32 1.66
N LEU A 134 -12.78 -16.99 1.59
CA LEU A 134 -12.07 -16.26 2.63
C LEU A 134 -13.00 -15.99 3.82
N GLY A 135 -12.48 -16.08 5.02
CA GLY A 135 -13.21 -15.73 6.24
C GLY A 135 -13.69 -14.28 6.23
N SER A 136 -14.58 -13.94 7.15
CA SER A 136 -15.11 -12.57 7.31
C SER A 136 -14.22 -11.67 8.20
N ASP A 137 -13.26 -12.25 8.90
CA ASP A 137 -12.33 -11.54 9.77
C ASP A 137 -10.99 -11.33 9.07
N PRO A 138 -10.64 -10.09 8.66
CA PRO A 138 -9.36 -9.82 8.01
C PRO A 138 -8.13 -10.12 8.88
N LEU A 139 -8.29 -10.22 10.22
CA LEU A 139 -7.20 -10.54 11.13
C LEU A 139 -6.86 -12.04 11.15
N GLN A 140 -7.72 -12.88 10.59
CA GLN A 140 -7.53 -14.32 10.47
C GLN A 140 -7.25 -14.66 9.00
N PRO A 141 -5.98 -14.69 8.57
CA PRO A 141 -5.66 -15.03 7.19
C PRO A 141 -5.97 -16.49 6.88
N ASN A 142 -6.33 -16.76 5.65
CA ASN A 142 -6.42 -18.12 5.13
C ASN A 142 -5.03 -18.55 4.69
N LEU A 143 -4.58 -19.70 5.15
CA LEU A 143 -3.32 -20.30 4.73
C LEU A 143 -3.55 -21.16 3.47
N TYR A 144 -2.75 -20.92 2.46
CA TYR A 144 -2.60 -21.77 1.28
C TYR A 144 -1.22 -22.39 1.34
N HIS A 145 -1.16 -23.71 1.42
CA HIS A 145 0.09 -24.45 1.37
C HIS A 145 0.32 -24.98 -0.04
N LEU A 146 1.38 -24.52 -0.67
CA LEU A 146 1.73 -24.83 -2.05
C LEU A 146 2.86 -25.86 -2.04
N VAL A 147 2.71 -26.92 -2.84
CA VAL A 147 3.72 -27.96 -3.01
C VAL A 147 3.92 -28.19 -4.50
N VAL A 148 5.16 -28.13 -4.98
CA VAL A 148 5.50 -28.56 -6.33
C VAL A 148 6.22 -29.89 -6.27
N GLU A 149 5.83 -30.83 -7.14
CA GLU A 149 6.35 -32.18 -7.21
C GLU A 149 6.76 -32.55 -8.63
N THR A 150 7.81 -33.35 -8.76
CA THR A 150 8.26 -33.93 -10.01
C THR A 150 8.77 -35.37 -9.76
N ASP A 151 8.77 -36.20 -10.81
CA ASP A 151 9.37 -37.53 -10.79
C ASP A 151 10.90 -37.51 -10.98
N ALA A 152 11.49 -36.34 -11.28
CA ALA A 152 12.93 -36.19 -11.41
C ALA A 152 13.63 -36.22 -10.05
N ASP A 153 14.85 -36.75 -10.02
CA ASP A 153 15.72 -36.63 -8.85
C ASP A 153 16.14 -35.16 -8.66
N GLU A 154 15.97 -34.65 -7.46
CA GLU A 154 16.18 -33.23 -7.17
C GLU A 154 17.40 -32.95 -6.29
N ALA A 155 18.04 -31.83 -6.58
CA ALA A 155 19.17 -31.32 -5.78
C ALA A 155 18.73 -30.73 -4.43
N ASN A 156 17.52 -30.20 -4.36
CA ASN A 156 17.00 -29.54 -3.17
C ASN A 156 15.47 -29.62 -3.09
N TYR A 157 14.96 -30.31 -2.09
CA TYR A 157 13.53 -30.47 -1.84
C TYR A 157 12.96 -29.38 -0.90
N SER A 158 13.79 -28.56 -0.27
CA SER A 158 13.32 -27.58 0.72
C SER A 158 12.69 -26.33 0.10
N ASN A 159 12.82 -26.12 -1.21
CA ASN A 159 12.27 -25.02 -1.98
C ASN A 159 11.00 -25.39 -2.77
N ASN A 160 10.52 -26.62 -2.59
CA ASN A 160 9.34 -27.17 -3.26
C ASN A 160 8.03 -26.77 -2.57
N GLU A 161 8.11 -26.27 -1.37
CA GLU A 161 6.95 -25.93 -0.55
C GLU A 161 6.94 -24.43 -0.22
N LYS A 162 5.75 -23.86 -0.12
CA LYS A 162 5.58 -22.48 0.30
C LYS A 162 4.22 -22.21 0.91
N ASP A 163 4.23 -21.57 2.08
CA ASP A 163 3.05 -21.06 2.74
C ASP A 163 2.72 -19.64 2.24
N VAL A 164 1.45 -19.40 1.95
CA VAL A 164 0.91 -18.12 1.52
C VAL A 164 -0.29 -17.76 2.36
N TYR A 165 -0.24 -16.60 3.01
CA TYR A 165 -1.30 -16.08 3.87
C TYR A 165 -2.10 -15.03 3.12
N VAL A 166 -3.39 -15.27 2.93
CA VAL A 166 -4.31 -14.39 2.23
C VAL A 166 -5.37 -13.86 3.19
N HIS A 167 -5.41 -12.55 3.37
CA HIS A 167 -6.37 -11.90 4.26
C HIS A 167 -7.67 -11.57 3.51
N ALA A 168 -8.81 -11.70 4.19
CA ALA A 168 -10.06 -11.15 3.70
C ALA A 168 -9.99 -9.63 3.52
N LYS A 169 -10.86 -9.07 2.68
CA LYS A 169 -11.00 -7.61 2.57
C LYS A 169 -11.57 -7.01 3.86
N CYS A 170 -11.12 -5.80 4.17
CA CYS A 170 -11.63 -5.01 5.28
C CYS A 170 -12.89 -4.26 4.84
N ALA A 171 -14.02 -4.48 5.51
CA ALA A 171 -15.24 -3.73 5.30
C ALA A 171 -15.20 -2.42 6.09
N ILE A 172 -15.27 -1.28 5.39
CA ILE A 172 -15.36 0.04 6.00
C ILE A 172 -16.79 0.55 5.81
N SER A 173 -17.54 0.60 6.90
CA SER A 173 -18.93 1.08 6.94
C SER A 173 -18.95 2.46 7.56
N LEU A 174 -19.54 3.42 6.84
CA LEU A 174 -19.67 4.80 7.32
C LEU A 174 -21.13 5.15 7.51
N SER A 175 -21.39 5.96 8.53
CA SER A 175 -22.67 6.59 8.77
C SER A 175 -22.50 8.08 9.07
N SER A 176 -23.53 8.86 8.81
CA SER A 176 -23.60 10.27 9.15
C SER A 176 -24.95 10.62 9.75
N GLY A 177 -24.97 11.58 10.65
CA GLY A 177 -26.21 12.22 11.11
C GLY A 177 -26.78 13.20 10.09
N ASN A 178 -27.83 13.95 10.47
CA ASN A 178 -28.56 14.86 9.58
C ASN A 178 -27.76 16.07 9.10
N GLY A 179 -26.59 16.35 9.70
CA GLY A 179 -25.81 17.56 9.42
C GLY A 179 -24.80 17.45 8.29
N GLY A 180 -24.70 16.30 7.60
CA GLY A 180 -23.72 16.13 6.54
C GLY A 180 -23.80 14.79 5.84
N THR A 181 -22.83 14.53 4.95
CA THR A 181 -22.67 13.28 4.20
C THR A 181 -21.26 12.74 4.35
N VAL A 182 -21.06 11.46 4.03
CA VAL A 182 -19.76 10.79 4.11
C VAL A 182 -19.40 10.10 2.79
N ARG A 183 -18.11 9.94 2.54
CA ARG A 183 -17.55 9.19 1.41
C ARG A 183 -16.46 8.24 1.89
N GLY A 184 -16.25 7.15 1.14
CA GLY A 184 -15.20 6.17 1.43
C GLY A 184 -15.71 4.88 2.09
N THR A 185 -17.04 4.63 2.09
CA THR A 185 -17.60 3.32 2.42
C THR A 185 -17.21 2.31 1.34
N GLY A 186 -16.80 1.10 1.73
CA GLY A 186 -16.44 0.06 0.77
C GLY A 186 -15.68 -1.11 1.38
N SER A 187 -15.21 -2.00 0.52
CA SER A 187 -14.33 -3.12 0.87
C SER A 187 -12.93 -2.85 0.32
N TYR A 188 -11.96 -2.92 1.18
CA TYR A 188 -10.57 -2.56 0.90
C TYR A 188 -9.64 -3.74 1.16
N SER A 189 -8.55 -3.85 0.40
CA SER A 189 -7.55 -4.88 0.64
C SER A 189 -6.88 -4.68 2.00
N TYR A 190 -6.58 -5.78 2.69
CA TYR A 190 -5.79 -5.76 3.92
C TYR A 190 -4.46 -5.02 3.71
N GLY A 191 -4.13 -4.12 4.62
CA GLY A 191 -2.92 -3.29 4.53
C GLY A 191 -3.00 -2.11 3.55
N SER A 192 -4.13 -1.91 2.83
CA SER A 192 -4.27 -0.76 1.93
C SER A 192 -4.58 0.53 2.68
N THR A 193 -4.21 1.66 2.07
CA THR A 193 -4.54 2.98 2.59
C THR A 193 -5.97 3.35 2.19
N VAL A 194 -6.76 3.78 3.16
CA VAL A 194 -8.15 4.23 3.00
C VAL A 194 -8.25 5.66 3.44
N THR A 195 -8.90 6.50 2.63
CA THR A 195 -9.29 7.85 3.00
C THR A 195 -10.81 7.95 3.02
N ILE A 196 -11.36 8.41 4.14
CA ILE A 196 -12.77 8.71 4.30
C ILE A 196 -12.95 10.22 4.47
N SER A 197 -14.08 10.76 3.97
CA SER A 197 -14.35 12.20 4.01
C SER A 197 -15.73 12.48 4.58
N ALA A 198 -15.81 13.50 5.43
CA ALA A 198 -17.06 14.05 5.96
C ALA A 198 -17.34 15.41 5.32
N ILE A 199 -18.55 15.60 4.82
CA ILE A 199 -18.97 16.83 4.10
C ILE A 199 -20.14 17.44 4.85
N PRO A 200 -19.94 18.53 5.61
CA PRO A 200 -21.02 19.22 6.28
C PRO A 200 -22.04 19.80 5.31
N ASN A 201 -23.32 19.76 5.67
CA ASN A 201 -24.36 20.50 4.99
C ASN A 201 -24.30 22.00 5.37
N GLU A 202 -24.97 22.84 4.59
CA GLU A 202 -25.10 24.27 4.91
C GLU A 202 -25.67 24.47 6.32
N GLY A 203 -25.03 25.32 7.11
CA GLY A 203 -25.39 25.60 8.51
C GLY A 203 -24.91 24.57 9.52
N TYR A 204 -24.08 23.62 9.11
CA TYR A 204 -23.45 22.64 9.99
C TYR A 204 -21.92 22.68 9.89
N MET A 205 -21.27 22.19 10.94
CA MET A 205 -19.82 21.96 10.96
C MET A 205 -19.53 20.52 11.37
N PHE A 206 -18.42 19.99 10.91
CA PHE A 206 -17.96 18.66 11.29
C PHE A 206 -17.46 18.70 12.74
N GLU A 207 -18.03 17.85 13.58
CA GLU A 207 -17.65 17.71 14.99
C GLU A 207 -16.48 16.72 15.14
N GLY A 208 -16.55 15.57 14.45
CA GLY A 208 -15.53 14.54 14.53
C GLY A 208 -15.99 13.19 13.98
N TRP A 209 -15.02 12.31 13.82
CA TRP A 209 -15.23 10.90 13.53
C TRP A 209 -15.35 10.10 14.83
N TYR A 210 -16.32 9.19 14.89
CA TYR A 210 -16.59 8.36 16.05
C TYR A 210 -16.57 6.89 15.68
N GLU A 211 -15.93 6.06 16.52
CA GLU A 211 -15.93 4.61 16.40
C GLU A 211 -16.26 3.99 17.76
N ASN A 212 -17.23 3.07 17.79
CA ASN A 212 -17.74 2.47 19.03
C ASN A 212 -18.15 3.52 20.10
N GLY A 213 -18.71 4.65 19.66
CA GLY A 213 -19.14 5.74 20.51
C GLY A 213 -18.03 6.65 21.08
N ARG A 214 -16.77 6.43 20.69
CA ARG A 214 -15.63 7.26 21.08
C ARG A 214 -15.17 8.14 19.93
N CYS A 215 -14.90 9.42 20.23
CA CYS A 215 -14.30 10.32 19.25
C CYS A 215 -12.87 9.86 18.92
N LEU A 216 -12.55 9.86 17.63
CA LEU A 216 -11.19 9.68 17.14
C LEU A 216 -10.49 11.03 17.23
N ASP A 217 -9.50 11.15 18.12
CA ASP A 217 -8.87 12.43 18.47
C ASP A 217 -8.09 13.06 17.29
N ASN A 218 -8.17 14.39 17.18
CA ASN A 218 -7.39 15.25 16.27
C ASN A 218 -7.49 14.90 14.76
N ILE A 219 -8.64 14.42 14.34
CA ILE A 219 -8.85 13.99 12.96
C ILE A 219 -9.70 15.04 12.24
N SER A 220 -9.22 15.48 11.05
CA SER A 220 -9.95 16.39 10.18
C SER A 220 -11.14 15.66 9.50
N ASP A 221 -11.94 16.43 8.79
CA ASP A 221 -13.02 15.94 7.92
C ASP A 221 -12.54 14.88 6.92
N ASP A 222 -11.28 14.97 6.45
CA ASP A 222 -10.60 13.88 5.76
C ASP A 222 -9.75 13.08 6.75
N TYR A 223 -10.05 11.77 6.85
CA TYR A 223 -9.33 10.84 7.69
C TYR A 223 -8.72 9.68 6.88
N THR A 224 -7.40 9.54 6.97
CA THR A 224 -6.66 8.49 6.29
C THR A 224 -6.07 7.50 7.29
N PHE A 225 -6.26 6.21 7.02
CA PHE A 225 -5.75 5.12 7.85
C PHE A 225 -5.43 3.88 7.00
N THR A 226 -4.74 2.91 7.60
CA THR A 226 -4.47 1.62 6.96
C THR A 226 -5.56 0.61 7.36
N ALA A 227 -6.12 -0.09 6.39
CA ALA A 227 -7.18 -1.08 6.60
C ALA A 227 -6.59 -2.43 7.04
N PHE A 228 -6.67 -2.74 8.33
CA PHE A 228 -6.29 -4.04 8.89
C PHE A 228 -7.47 -4.82 9.47
N THR A 229 -8.61 -4.20 9.63
CA THR A 229 -9.81 -4.80 10.21
C THR A 229 -11.06 -4.14 9.66
N ASN A 230 -12.21 -4.78 9.88
CA ASN A 230 -13.52 -4.18 9.62
C ASN A 230 -13.74 -3.00 10.59
N ARG A 231 -14.26 -1.89 10.07
CA ARG A 231 -14.52 -0.69 10.86
C ARG A 231 -15.91 -0.15 10.57
N THR A 232 -16.57 0.33 11.65
CA THR A 232 -17.82 1.09 11.55
C THR A 232 -17.59 2.46 12.18
N ILE A 233 -17.59 3.49 11.35
CA ILE A 233 -17.22 4.85 11.75
C ILE A 233 -18.38 5.79 11.43
N GLU A 234 -18.72 6.65 12.40
CA GLU A 234 -19.77 7.65 12.31
C GLU A 234 -19.16 9.05 12.21
N ALA A 235 -19.59 9.84 11.23
CA ALA A 235 -19.32 11.27 11.20
C ALA A 235 -20.41 12.02 11.98
N LYS A 236 -20.03 12.84 12.95
CA LYS A 236 -20.95 13.73 13.64
C LYS A 236 -20.80 15.16 13.17
N PHE A 237 -21.95 15.82 13.09
CA PHE A 237 -22.07 17.20 12.70
C PHE A 237 -22.90 17.95 13.72
N VAL A 238 -22.50 19.19 14.02
CA VAL A 238 -23.23 20.09 14.91
C VAL A 238 -23.64 21.35 14.14
N PRO A 239 -24.74 22.01 14.51
CA PRO A 239 -25.08 23.30 13.91
C PRO A 239 -23.92 24.30 14.04
N ASN A 240 -23.67 25.05 13.00
CA ASN A 240 -22.73 26.15 13.04
C ASN A 240 -23.50 27.38 13.58
N ASP A 241 -23.38 27.65 14.87
CA ASP A 241 -24.05 28.70 15.61
C ASP A 241 -23.15 29.94 15.78
N LEU A 242 -22.29 30.23 14.84
CA LEU A 242 -21.41 31.40 14.88
C LEU A 242 -22.22 32.69 15.02
N THR A 243 -21.95 33.40 16.08
CA THR A 243 -22.58 34.68 16.40
C THR A 243 -21.55 35.68 16.92
N ILE A 244 -21.83 36.99 16.76
CA ILE A 244 -21.11 38.03 17.47
C ILE A 244 -21.99 38.50 18.65
N SER A 245 -21.57 38.17 19.86
CA SER A 245 -22.37 38.43 21.06
C SER A 245 -22.30 39.89 21.50
N ASN A 246 -21.20 40.57 21.23
CA ASN A 246 -21.00 41.99 21.56
C ASN A 246 -19.87 42.63 20.76
N VAL A 247 -19.98 43.94 20.58
CA VAL A 247 -18.88 44.82 20.15
C VAL A 247 -18.79 45.99 21.14
N GLU A 248 -17.70 46.05 21.87
CA GLU A 248 -17.42 47.11 22.82
C GLU A 248 -16.67 48.25 22.12
N VAL A 249 -16.94 49.49 22.50
CA VAL A 249 -16.24 50.70 22.02
C VAL A 249 -15.56 51.30 23.23
N ILE A 250 -14.26 51.26 23.28
CA ILE A 250 -13.40 51.62 24.38
C ILE A 250 -12.55 52.85 23.97
N GLY A 251 -12.41 53.83 24.80
CA GLY A 251 -11.65 55.06 24.57
C GLY A 251 -12.50 56.31 24.59
N ASP A 252 -11.84 57.47 24.53
CA ASP A 252 -12.50 58.79 24.51
C ASP A 252 -13.06 59.05 23.10
N LYS A 253 -14.30 59.45 23.05
CA LYS A 253 -15.05 59.65 21.80
C LYS A 253 -14.86 61.05 21.26
N GLU A 254 -13.61 61.47 21.11
CA GLU A 254 -13.19 62.75 20.56
C GLU A 254 -12.38 62.60 19.27
N PRO A 255 -12.35 63.59 18.37
CA PRO A 255 -11.48 63.53 17.22
C PRO A 255 -9.98 63.32 17.59
N GLU A 256 -9.26 62.56 16.79
CA GLU A 256 -7.83 62.20 16.94
C GLU A 256 -7.51 61.26 18.09
N GLU A 257 -8.45 60.98 19.02
CA GLU A 257 -8.28 59.97 20.06
C GLU A 257 -8.51 58.55 19.51
N THR A 258 -7.75 57.59 20.00
CA THR A 258 -7.84 56.19 19.53
C THR A 258 -8.97 55.45 20.22
N LEU A 259 -9.90 54.93 19.44
CA LEU A 259 -10.94 54.01 19.88
C LEU A 259 -10.53 52.57 19.60
N ILE A 260 -10.83 51.69 20.53
CA ILE A 260 -10.68 50.23 20.37
C ILE A 260 -12.08 49.63 20.25
N PHE A 261 -12.34 48.94 19.15
CA PHE A 261 -13.56 48.15 18.95
C PHE A 261 -13.20 46.69 19.24
N SER A 262 -13.59 46.17 20.40
CA SER A 262 -13.37 44.77 20.77
C SER A 262 -14.62 43.96 20.49
N ALA A 263 -14.49 42.92 19.67
CA ALA A 263 -15.57 42.05 19.24
C ALA A 263 -15.46 40.67 19.90
N LYS A 264 -16.60 40.10 20.32
CA LYS A 264 -16.63 38.76 20.88
C LYS A 264 -17.52 37.86 20.03
N ALA A 265 -16.91 36.81 19.40
CA ALA A 265 -17.64 35.76 18.69
C ALA A 265 -17.80 34.53 19.57
N GLU A 266 -18.94 33.86 19.42
CA GLU A 266 -19.28 32.60 20.05
C GLU A 266 -19.75 31.61 18.97
N GLY A 267 -19.52 30.30 19.21
CA GLY A 267 -19.82 29.24 18.21
C GLY A 267 -18.85 29.21 17.03
N GLY A 268 -19.24 28.51 15.98
CA GLY A 268 -18.45 28.35 14.76
C GLY A 268 -17.14 27.58 14.92
N CYS A 269 -16.42 27.45 13.81
CA CYS A 269 -15.16 26.71 13.73
C CYS A 269 -13.94 27.64 13.68
N ARG A 270 -13.09 27.64 14.70
CA ARG A 270 -11.85 28.45 14.74
C ARG A 270 -10.79 27.92 13.73
N PRO A 271 -9.87 28.77 13.24
CA PRO A 271 -9.70 30.19 13.54
C PRO A 271 -10.72 31.08 12.84
N TYR A 272 -10.92 32.26 13.40
CA TYR A 272 -11.77 33.30 12.82
C TYR A 272 -10.96 34.30 12.00
N VAL A 273 -11.62 34.84 10.98
CA VAL A 273 -11.13 35.98 10.20
C VAL A 273 -12.15 37.11 10.33
N TRP A 274 -11.66 38.30 10.68
CA TRP A 274 -12.48 39.45 10.99
C TRP A 274 -12.41 40.48 9.89
N GLU A 275 -13.54 41.17 9.68
CA GLU A 275 -13.67 42.34 8.84
C GLU A 275 -14.41 43.43 9.65
N TYR A 276 -13.84 44.64 9.64
CA TYR A 276 -14.35 45.80 10.32
C TYR A 276 -14.64 46.88 9.31
N THR A 277 -15.84 47.43 9.27
CA THR A 277 -16.24 48.48 8.36
C THR A 277 -16.91 49.60 9.16
N ILE A 278 -16.43 50.87 8.98
CA ILE A 278 -16.97 52.05 9.66
C ILE A 278 -17.61 52.94 8.63
N TYR A 279 -18.83 53.35 8.88
CA TYR A 279 -19.61 54.31 8.09
C TYR A 279 -19.86 55.58 8.88
N LYS A 280 -19.86 56.73 8.16
CA LYS A 280 -20.38 58.01 8.69
C LYS A 280 -21.66 58.32 7.89
N GLY A 281 -22.83 58.13 8.56
CA GLY A 281 -24.09 58.02 7.84
C GLY A 281 -24.07 56.82 6.89
N ASP A 282 -24.39 57.03 5.61
CA ASP A 282 -24.33 55.99 4.56
C ASP A 282 -22.99 55.93 3.80
N THR A 283 -22.02 56.79 4.17
CA THR A 283 -20.74 56.85 3.51
C THR A 283 -19.73 55.92 4.16
N LEU A 284 -19.09 55.04 3.37
CA LEU A 284 -17.97 54.22 3.79
C LEU A 284 -16.81 55.12 4.21
N TYR A 285 -16.35 54.97 5.43
CA TYR A 285 -15.29 55.80 6.02
C TYR A 285 -13.99 55.02 6.22
N TYR A 286 -14.08 53.76 6.67
CA TYR A 286 -12.92 52.89 6.91
C TYR A 286 -13.31 51.42 6.71
N THR A 287 -12.35 50.60 6.25
CA THR A 287 -12.50 49.17 6.22
C THR A 287 -11.16 48.46 6.47
N LEU A 288 -11.21 47.40 7.24
CA LEU A 288 -10.10 46.45 7.48
C LEU A 288 -10.64 45.03 7.29
N SER A 289 -10.11 44.33 6.30
CA SER A 289 -10.50 42.94 6.00
C SER A 289 -9.34 42.00 6.24
N GLY A 290 -9.66 40.74 6.58
CA GLY A 290 -8.66 39.67 6.75
C GLY A 290 -7.88 39.73 8.06
N SER A 291 -8.37 40.46 9.07
CA SER A 291 -7.74 40.52 10.40
C SER A 291 -7.90 39.19 11.14
N THR A 292 -6.84 38.76 11.84
CA THR A 292 -6.88 37.64 12.79
C THR A 292 -7.13 38.10 14.23
N PHE A 293 -7.19 39.43 14.46
CA PHE A 293 -7.45 40.04 15.75
C PHE A 293 -8.93 40.32 15.91
N ASP A 294 -9.48 40.06 17.10
CA ASP A 294 -10.84 40.30 17.50
C ASP A 294 -11.07 41.77 17.96
N TYR A 295 -10.18 42.68 17.59
CA TYR A 295 -10.29 44.10 17.83
C TYR A 295 -9.78 44.92 16.65
N LEU A 296 -10.27 46.16 16.57
CA LEU A 296 -9.82 47.20 15.68
C LEU A 296 -9.44 48.42 16.51
N GLU A 297 -8.26 49.01 16.23
CA GLU A 297 -7.88 50.36 16.66
C GLU A 297 -8.15 51.36 15.55
N TRP A 298 -8.86 52.43 15.84
CA TRP A 298 -9.22 53.42 14.88
C TRP A 298 -9.35 54.81 15.53
N SER A 299 -8.78 55.86 14.90
CA SER A 299 -8.85 57.24 15.36
C SER A 299 -9.73 58.07 14.41
N PRO A 300 -10.87 58.62 14.85
CA PRO A 300 -11.72 59.49 14.04
C PRO A 300 -11.06 60.84 13.86
N THR A 301 -11.21 61.44 12.69
CA THR A 301 -10.72 62.79 12.41
C THR A 301 -11.79 63.86 12.47
N GLU A 302 -13.06 63.45 12.64
CA GLU A 302 -14.21 64.34 12.58
C GLU A 302 -15.28 63.93 13.62
N THR A 303 -16.00 64.95 14.15
CA THR A 303 -17.20 64.70 14.98
C THR A 303 -18.34 64.14 14.11
N GLY A 304 -19.29 63.47 14.72
CA GLY A 304 -20.49 62.96 14.06
C GLY A 304 -20.92 61.56 14.50
N ASN A 305 -21.97 61.05 13.85
CA ASN A 305 -22.51 59.73 14.13
C ASN A 305 -21.91 58.72 13.14
N TYR A 306 -21.43 57.64 13.72
CA TYR A 306 -20.80 56.54 13.02
C TYR A 306 -21.50 55.22 13.28
N THR A 307 -21.35 54.29 12.36
CA THR A 307 -21.78 52.91 12.49
C THR A 307 -20.60 51.99 12.21
N ILE A 308 -20.22 51.14 13.16
CA ILE A 308 -19.31 50.06 12.90
C ILE A 308 -20.09 48.79 12.57
N VAL A 309 -19.71 48.13 11.50
CA VAL A 309 -20.17 46.80 11.10
C VAL A 309 -18.99 45.85 11.25
N VAL A 310 -19.13 44.80 12.07
CA VAL A 310 -18.14 43.78 12.26
C VAL A 310 -18.67 42.48 11.66
N CYS A 311 -17.87 41.86 10.80
CA CYS A 311 -18.16 40.57 10.23
C CYS A 311 -17.08 39.60 10.69
N VAL A 312 -17.46 38.44 11.19
CA VAL A 312 -16.56 37.33 11.48
C VAL A 312 -16.84 36.18 10.52
N THR A 313 -15.79 35.61 9.97
CA THR A 313 -15.85 34.39 9.13
C THR A 313 -15.09 33.29 9.84
N ASP A 314 -15.69 32.14 9.97
CA ASP A 314 -15.04 30.96 10.53
C ASP A 314 -14.24 30.17 9.48
N LYS A 315 -13.51 29.12 9.93
CA LYS A 315 -12.72 28.25 9.04
C LYS A 315 -13.55 27.59 7.93
N THR A 316 -14.85 27.35 8.15
CA THR A 316 -15.77 26.73 7.17
C THR A 316 -16.33 27.73 6.16
N GLY A 317 -16.06 29.03 6.34
CA GLY A 317 -16.59 30.11 5.50
C GLY A 317 -17.94 30.64 5.96
N PHE A 318 -18.48 30.14 7.10
CA PHE A 318 -19.71 30.68 7.68
C PHE A 318 -19.46 32.07 8.27
N LYS A 319 -20.45 32.98 8.15
CA LYS A 319 -20.32 34.39 8.53
C LYS A 319 -21.37 34.82 9.53
N ALA A 320 -20.94 35.61 10.50
CA ALA A 320 -21.84 36.37 11.40
C ALA A 320 -21.49 37.85 11.33
N THR A 321 -22.50 38.70 11.44
CA THR A 321 -22.35 40.16 11.34
C THR A 321 -23.03 40.83 12.51
N TYR A 322 -22.39 41.88 13.05
CA TYR A 322 -22.91 42.73 14.12
C TYR A 322 -22.72 44.20 13.73
N SER A 323 -23.71 45.02 14.05
CA SER A 323 -23.67 46.45 13.76
C SER A 323 -23.90 47.24 15.05
N LYS A 324 -23.11 48.30 15.25
CA LYS A 324 -23.22 49.18 16.41
C LYS A 324 -23.03 50.62 16.03
N GLN A 325 -23.92 51.50 16.51
CA GLN A 325 -23.82 52.94 16.35
C GLN A 325 -23.08 53.58 17.55
N PHE A 326 -22.31 54.61 17.26
CA PHE A 326 -21.60 55.42 18.24
C PHE A 326 -21.42 56.86 17.71
N SER A 327 -21.16 57.82 18.62
CA SER A 327 -20.98 59.21 18.27
C SER A 327 -19.61 59.69 18.73
N ILE A 328 -18.99 60.52 17.92
CA ILE A 328 -17.77 61.28 18.20
C ILE A 328 -18.23 62.73 18.47
N ILE A 329 -17.89 63.29 19.59
CA ILE A 329 -18.36 64.58 20.11
C ILE A 329 -17.26 65.63 20.14
#